data_b684e86db6dee0bfb1aaee65eda08c9a
#
_entry.id   b684e86db6dee0bfb1aaee65eda08c9a
#
_cell.length_a   1.000
_cell.length_b   1.000
_cell.length_c   1.000
_cell.angle_alpha   90.00
_cell.angle_beta   90.00
_cell.angle_gamma   90.00
#
_symmetry.space_group_name_H-M   'P 1'
#
loop_
_entity.id
_entity.type
_entity.pdbx_description
1 polymer ?
#
loop_
_entity_poly.entity_id
_entity_poly.type
_entity_poly.pdbx_seq_one_letter_code
_entity_poly.pdbx_strand_id
1 'polypeptide(L)'
;DAHRASGRVLGYADVLLGRHECGPRVAVIGAGGIGFDVAEFLVSAGHSSALDLPAWQREWGVTDPEVARSGLTAPAPEAPARHVYLLQRKATPLGKGLGKTTGWIHRAALRMKRVEMMGGVNYESIDERGLRVSFGQARTHPTLLEVDNVVLCAGQEPLCDLYQPLQNAGLTVHKIGGADVAAELDARRAIDQGSRLAAQL
;
A
#
# COMPACT_ATOMS: atom_id res chain seq x y z
N ASP A 1 -10.84 -16.84 8.13
CA ASP A 1 -9.70 -17.69 8.58
C ASP A 1 -9.32 -18.78 7.57
N ALA A 2 -10.29 -19.48 6.94
CA ALA A 2 -9.99 -20.51 5.93
C ALA A 2 -9.16 -19.97 4.73
N HIS A 3 -9.43 -18.76 4.25
CA HIS A 3 -8.69 -18.15 3.13
C HIS A 3 -7.28 -17.70 3.50
N ARG A 4 -7.01 -17.41 4.77
CA ARG A 4 -5.63 -17.20 5.27
C ARG A 4 -4.87 -18.52 5.33
N ALA A 5 -5.50 -19.58 5.82
CA ALA A 5 -4.89 -20.92 5.89
C ALA A 5 -4.55 -21.49 4.50
N SER A 6 -5.33 -21.15 3.46
CA SER A 6 -5.07 -21.54 2.07
C SER A 6 -4.00 -20.69 1.35
N GLY A 7 -3.44 -19.67 2.00
CA GLY A 7 -2.49 -18.74 1.36
C GLY A 7 -3.12 -17.79 0.34
N ARG A 8 -4.44 -17.74 0.22
CA ARG A 8 -5.14 -16.83 -0.69
C ARG A 8 -5.21 -15.40 -0.15
N VAL A 9 -5.36 -15.24 1.17
CA VAL A 9 -5.34 -13.94 1.84
C VAL A 9 -4.05 -13.81 2.63
N LEU A 10 -3.25 -12.81 2.28
CA LEU A 10 -1.91 -12.58 2.82
C LEU A 10 -1.84 -11.26 3.57
N GLY A 11 -1.05 -11.20 4.62
CA GLY A 11 -0.63 -9.95 5.23
C GLY A 11 0.47 -9.30 4.38
N TYR A 12 0.47 -7.99 4.28
CA TYR A 12 1.49 -7.26 3.51
C TYR A 12 2.92 -7.52 4.03
N ALA A 13 3.08 -7.67 5.34
CA ALA A 13 4.38 -7.93 5.93
C ALA A 13 4.98 -9.26 5.45
N ASP A 14 4.16 -10.32 5.34
CA ASP A 14 4.62 -11.63 4.88
C ASP A 14 5.01 -11.61 3.40
N VAL A 15 4.30 -10.82 2.59
CA VAL A 15 4.63 -10.61 1.17
C VAL A 15 5.96 -9.88 1.03
N LEU A 16 6.15 -8.75 1.74
CA LEU A 16 7.38 -7.96 1.68
C LEU A 16 8.61 -8.70 2.24
N LEU A 17 8.41 -9.57 3.22
CA LEU A 17 9.47 -10.41 3.80
C LEU A 17 9.76 -11.67 2.96
N GLY A 18 9.05 -11.86 1.85
CA GLY A 18 9.24 -13.04 0.99
C GLY A 18 8.79 -14.36 1.61
N ARG A 19 7.96 -14.33 2.66
CA ARG A 19 7.42 -15.54 3.30
C ARG A 19 6.35 -16.23 2.46
N HIS A 20 5.67 -15.43 1.62
CA HIS A 20 4.69 -15.91 0.66
C HIS A 20 4.90 -15.24 -0.70
N GLU A 21 4.96 -16.04 -1.73
CA GLU A 21 5.00 -15.57 -3.10
C GLU A 21 3.58 -15.37 -3.63
N CYS A 22 3.33 -14.23 -4.27
CA CYS A 22 2.05 -13.93 -4.90
C CYS A 22 2.01 -14.47 -6.33
N GLY A 23 0.86 -14.96 -6.74
CA GLY A 23 0.57 -15.31 -8.11
C GLY A 23 0.54 -14.07 -9.05
N PRO A 24 0.27 -14.28 -10.34
CA PRO A 24 0.32 -13.23 -11.35
C PRO A 24 -0.78 -12.16 -11.24
N ARG A 25 -1.88 -12.41 -10.51
CA ARG A 25 -3.01 -11.48 -10.35
C ARG A 25 -3.29 -11.24 -8.87
N VAL A 26 -3.19 -10.00 -8.42
CA VAL A 26 -3.24 -9.67 -6.98
C VAL A 26 -4.20 -8.51 -6.73
N ALA A 27 -5.06 -8.64 -5.71
CA ALA A 27 -5.84 -7.53 -5.17
C ALA A 27 -5.20 -7.02 -3.88
N VAL A 28 -4.86 -5.73 -3.83
CA VAL A 28 -4.35 -5.04 -2.63
C VAL A 28 -5.49 -4.28 -1.99
N ILE A 29 -5.85 -4.62 -0.76
CA ILE A 29 -6.92 -3.98 0.01
C ILE A 29 -6.32 -2.93 0.95
N GLY A 30 -6.63 -1.66 0.67
CA GLY A 30 -6.13 -0.51 1.40
C GLY A 30 -5.19 0.35 0.55
N ALA A 31 -5.64 1.57 0.17
CA ALA A 31 -4.89 2.50 -0.66
C ALA A 31 -4.33 3.69 0.16
N GLY A 32 -3.80 3.40 1.33
CA GLY A 32 -2.90 4.26 2.10
C GLY A 32 -1.44 4.10 1.64
N GLY A 33 -0.48 4.70 2.35
CA GLY A 33 0.95 4.59 2.03
C GLY A 33 1.39 3.14 1.83
N ILE A 34 1.13 2.27 2.81
CA ILE A 34 1.48 0.85 2.75
C ILE A 34 0.91 0.17 1.49
N GLY A 35 -0.35 0.45 1.14
CA GLY A 35 -0.97 -0.16 -0.05
C GLY A 35 -0.33 0.29 -1.36
N PHE A 36 0.11 1.54 -1.45
CA PHE A 36 0.86 2.06 -2.59
C PHE A 36 2.23 1.39 -2.69
N ASP A 37 2.98 1.31 -1.59
CA ASP A 37 4.30 0.68 -1.54
C ASP A 37 4.23 -0.81 -1.91
N VAL A 38 3.24 -1.53 -1.38
CA VAL A 38 3.01 -2.95 -1.71
C VAL A 38 2.61 -3.14 -3.17
N ALA A 39 1.76 -2.26 -3.72
CA ALA A 39 1.40 -2.33 -5.13
C ALA A 39 2.62 -2.08 -6.03
N GLU A 40 3.48 -1.12 -5.68
CA GLU A 40 4.73 -0.83 -6.38
C GLU A 40 5.70 -2.02 -6.32
N PHE A 41 5.86 -2.63 -5.14
CA PHE A 41 6.63 -3.85 -4.96
C PHE A 41 6.14 -5.01 -5.83
N LEU A 42 4.82 -5.24 -5.88
CA LEU A 42 4.21 -6.34 -6.62
C LEU A 42 4.34 -6.20 -8.14
N VAL A 43 4.32 -4.98 -8.67
CA VAL A 43 4.47 -4.75 -10.12
C VAL A 43 5.92 -4.67 -10.57
N SER A 44 6.87 -4.57 -9.64
CA SER A 44 8.31 -4.51 -9.95
C SER A 44 8.84 -5.90 -10.33
N ALA A 45 9.70 -5.95 -11.35
CA ALA A 45 10.34 -7.18 -11.80
C ALA A 45 11.68 -7.49 -11.08
N GLY A 46 11.90 -6.88 -9.91
CA GLY A 46 13.10 -7.09 -9.09
C GLY A 46 14.27 -6.15 -9.42
N HIS A 47 14.25 -5.44 -10.55
CA HIS A 47 15.19 -4.38 -10.85
C HIS A 47 14.60 -3.02 -10.49
N SER A 48 15.36 -2.18 -9.79
CA SER A 48 14.95 -0.81 -9.48
C SER A 48 15.61 0.17 -10.44
N SER A 49 14.82 0.85 -11.25
CA SER A 49 15.33 1.91 -12.17
C SER A 49 15.97 3.08 -11.39
N ALA A 50 15.66 3.24 -10.09
CA ALA A 50 16.27 4.27 -9.24
C ALA A 50 17.79 4.11 -9.05
N LEU A 51 18.35 2.92 -9.31
CA LEU A 51 19.78 2.62 -9.24
C LEU A 51 20.48 2.69 -10.61
N ASP A 52 19.72 2.94 -11.67
CA ASP A 52 20.19 3.02 -13.05
C ASP A 52 19.60 4.26 -13.74
N LEU A 53 20.36 5.35 -13.79
CA LEU A 53 19.88 6.61 -14.34
C LEU A 53 19.36 6.50 -15.78
N PRO A 54 20.05 5.84 -16.73
CA PRO A 54 19.51 5.62 -18.06
C PRO A 54 18.19 4.82 -18.09
N ALA A 55 18.04 3.80 -17.22
CA ALA A 55 16.79 3.05 -17.10
C ALA A 55 15.66 3.94 -16.56
N TRP A 56 15.93 4.73 -15.53
CA TRP A 56 14.98 5.67 -14.97
C TRP A 56 14.56 6.73 -16.00
N GLN A 57 15.50 7.30 -16.73
CA GLN A 57 15.21 8.26 -17.78
C GLN A 57 14.29 7.67 -18.87
N ARG A 58 14.56 6.46 -19.33
CA ARG A 58 13.67 5.78 -20.28
C ARG A 58 12.29 5.51 -19.70
N GLU A 59 12.22 5.00 -18.47
CA GLU A 59 10.96 4.70 -17.80
C GLU A 59 10.06 5.93 -17.71
N TRP A 60 10.63 7.09 -17.30
CA TRP A 60 9.89 8.33 -17.08
C TRP A 60 9.82 9.23 -18.31
N GLY A 61 10.47 8.90 -19.40
CA GLY A 61 10.53 9.71 -20.62
C GLY A 61 11.32 11.00 -20.41
N VAL A 62 12.41 10.95 -19.66
CA VAL A 62 13.32 12.09 -19.44
C VAL A 62 14.52 11.96 -20.35
N THR A 63 14.92 13.06 -21.00
CA THR A 63 16.08 13.11 -21.88
C THR A 63 16.78 14.47 -21.82
N ASP A 64 17.86 14.64 -22.56
CA ASP A 64 18.53 15.92 -22.70
C ASP A 64 17.62 16.94 -23.42
N PRO A 65 17.48 18.19 -22.90
CA PRO A 65 16.75 19.27 -23.57
C PRO A 65 17.28 19.61 -24.98
N GLU A 66 18.54 19.31 -25.28
CA GLU A 66 19.11 19.46 -26.62
C GLU A 66 18.60 18.38 -27.60
N VAL A 67 18.21 17.21 -27.08
CA VAL A 67 17.68 16.08 -27.88
C VAL A 67 16.17 16.21 -28.11
N ALA A 68 15.42 16.63 -27.08
CA ALA A 68 13.99 16.82 -27.20
C ALA A 68 13.51 18.04 -26.38
N ARG A 69 12.50 18.73 -26.92
CA ARG A 69 11.93 19.93 -26.26
C ARG A 69 11.57 19.65 -24.82
N SER A 70 12.01 20.53 -23.91
CA SER A 70 11.80 20.44 -22.47
C SER A 70 12.43 19.20 -21.80
N GLY A 71 13.30 18.49 -22.48
CA GLY A 71 13.91 17.25 -21.99
C GLY A 71 12.91 16.10 -21.80
N LEU A 72 11.83 16.05 -22.58
CA LEU A 72 10.77 15.06 -22.44
C LEU A 72 10.57 14.24 -23.73
N THR A 73 10.40 12.94 -23.55
CA THR A 73 10.03 11.95 -24.56
C THR A 73 8.85 11.10 -24.07
N ALA A 74 8.40 10.16 -24.88
CA ALA A 74 7.38 9.22 -24.43
C ALA A 74 7.97 8.28 -23.34
N PRO A 75 7.30 8.13 -22.17
CA PRO A 75 7.71 7.15 -21.15
C PRO A 75 7.68 5.72 -21.71
N ALA A 76 8.69 4.92 -21.34
CA ALA A 76 8.79 3.52 -21.73
C ALA A 76 9.02 2.64 -20.48
N PRO A 77 8.00 2.49 -19.61
CA PRO A 77 8.11 1.66 -18.42
C PRO A 77 8.25 0.18 -18.79
N GLU A 78 8.98 -0.57 -17.97
CA GLU A 78 9.01 -2.02 -18.07
C GLU A 78 7.61 -2.62 -17.83
N ALA A 79 7.34 -3.76 -18.45
CA ALA A 79 6.11 -4.50 -18.22
C ALA A 79 5.96 -4.85 -16.71
N PRO A 80 4.77 -4.73 -16.14
CA PRO A 80 4.58 -5.09 -14.75
C PRO A 80 4.76 -6.59 -14.54
N ALA A 81 5.40 -6.97 -13.43
CA ALA A 81 5.60 -8.37 -13.05
C ALA A 81 4.28 -9.09 -12.75
N ARG A 82 3.27 -8.32 -12.28
CA ARG A 82 1.94 -8.84 -11.90
C ARG A 82 0.86 -7.85 -12.31
N HIS A 83 -0.35 -8.38 -12.55
CA HIS A 83 -1.54 -7.56 -12.66
C HIS A 83 -2.08 -7.26 -11.26
N VAL A 84 -2.18 -5.98 -10.92
CA VAL A 84 -2.53 -5.54 -9.57
C VAL A 84 -3.77 -4.65 -9.59
N TYR A 85 -4.73 -4.98 -8.72
CA TYR A 85 -5.86 -4.13 -8.35
C TYR A 85 -5.54 -3.47 -7.00
N LEU A 86 -5.55 -2.13 -6.93
CA LEU A 86 -5.43 -1.38 -5.68
C LEU A 86 -6.79 -0.84 -5.28
N LEU A 87 -7.30 -1.28 -4.14
CA LEU A 87 -8.70 -1.12 -3.76
C LEU A 87 -8.86 -0.32 -2.47
N GLN A 88 -9.88 0.55 -2.40
CA GLN A 88 -10.28 1.20 -1.15
C GLN A 88 -11.80 1.34 -1.03
N ARG A 89 -12.31 1.31 0.21
CA ARG A 89 -13.75 1.52 0.50
C ARG A 89 -14.19 2.97 0.28
N LYS A 90 -13.32 3.93 0.62
CA LYS A 90 -13.63 5.36 0.44
C LYS A 90 -13.76 5.71 -1.04
N ALA A 91 -14.79 6.47 -1.41
CA ALA A 91 -14.99 6.95 -2.79
C ALA A 91 -14.08 8.13 -3.16
N THR A 92 -13.20 8.57 -2.24
CA THR A 92 -12.22 9.62 -2.52
C THR A 92 -11.12 9.10 -3.46
N PRO A 93 -10.39 9.97 -4.16
CA PRO A 93 -9.24 9.56 -4.95
C PRO A 93 -8.24 8.75 -4.12
N LEU A 94 -7.74 7.65 -4.68
CA LEU A 94 -6.75 6.80 -4.03
C LEU A 94 -5.47 7.59 -3.77
N GLY A 95 -4.84 7.32 -2.63
CA GLY A 95 -3.63 8.05 -2.22
C GLY A 95 -3.87 9.50 -1.80
N LYS A 96 -5.12 9.89 -1.44
CA LYS A 96 -5.41 11.25 -0.94
C LYS A 96 -4.58 11.63 0.29
N GLY A 97 -4.24 10.64 1.15
CA GLY A 97 -3.41 10.82 2.34
C GLY A 97 -1.90 10.75 2.11
N LEU A 98 -1.45 10.51 0.88
CA LEU A 98 -0.01 10.53 0.56
C LEU A 98 0.57 11.94 0.67
N GLY A 99 1.88 12.02 0.84
CA GLY A 99 2.61 13.28 0.92
C GLY A 99 2.26 14.23 -0.24
N LYS A 100 2.01 15.50 0.09
CA LYS A 100 1.57 16.50 -0.92
C LYS A 100 2.56 16.67 -2.07
N THR A 101 3.85 16.52 -1.78
CA THR A 101 4.95 16.70 -2.75
C THR A 101 5.24 15.45 -3.57
N THR A 102 5.01 14.25 -3.04
CA THR A 102 5.42 12.97 -3.65
C THR A 102 4.26 12.07 -4.05
N GLY A 103 3.07 12.25 -3.48
CA GLY A 103 1.93 11.36 -3.75
C GLY A 103 1.49 11.30 -5.22
N TRP A 104 1.76 12.34 -6.00
CA TRP A 104 1.48 12.32 -7.44
C TRP A 104 2.45 11.38 -8.18
N ILE A 105 3.71 11.26 -7.72
CA ILE A 105 4.74 10.39 -8.30
C ILE A 105 4.30 8.94 -8.15
N HIS A 106 3.93 8.52 -6.92
CA HIS A 106 3.44 7.16 -6.66
C HIS A 106 2.23 6.81 -7.52
N ARG A 107 1.27 7.74 -7.65
CA ARG A 107 0.11 7.50 -8.54
C ARG A 107 0.50 7.40 -10.01
N ALA A 108 1.48 8.18 -10.47
CA ALA A 108 1.97 8.12 -11.84
C ALA A 108 2.70 6.80 -12.08
N ALA A 109 3.59 6.38 -11.19
CA ALA A 109 4.32 5.13 -11.27
C ALA A 109 3.38 3.91 -11.39
N LEU A 110 2.37 3.82 -10.50
CA LEU A 110 1.39 2.73 -10.55
C LEU A 110 0.56 2.74 -11.84
N ARG A 111 0.18 3.93 -12.35
CA ARG A 111 -0.54 4.04 -13.63
C ARG A 111 0.32 3.58 -14.82
N MET A 112 1.60 3.96 -14.83
CA MET A 112 2.53 3.50 -15.87
C MET A 112 2.68 1.97 -15.87
N LYS A 113 2.65 1.36 -14.68
CA LYS A 113 2.65 -0.10 -14.50
C LYS A 113 1.25 -0.73 -14.61
N ARG A 114 0.25 0.03 -15.08
CA ARG A 114 -1.13 -0.43 -15.35
C ARG A 114 -1.86 -1.00 -14.13
N VAL A 115 -1.54 -0.52 -12.92
CA VAL A 115 -2.30 -0.88 -11.72
C VAL A 115 -3.72 -0.32 -11.82
N GLU A 116 -4.72 -1.17 -11.64
CA GLU A 116 -6.11 -0.78 -11.63
C GLU A 116 -6.50 -0.26 -10.25
N MET A 117 -6.75 1.06 -10.16
CA MET A 117 -7.05 1.74 -8.90
C MET A 117 -8.55 1.98 -8.76
N MET A 118 -9.21 1.34 -7.78
CA MET A 118 -10.67 1.41 -7.59
C MET A 118 -11.04 1.94 -6.21
N GLY A 119 -11.83 3.01 -6.17
CA GLY A 119 -12.41 3.58 -4.95
C GLY A 119 -13.91 3.29 -4.82
N GLY A 120 -14.47 3.40 -3.60
CA GLY A 120 -15.88 3.13 -3.33
C GLY A 120 -16.23 1.65 -3.37
N VAL A 121 -15.26 0.77 -3.14
CA VAL A 121 -15.38 -0.68 -3.26
C VAL A 121 -15.90 -1.29 -1.95
N ASN A 122 -16.94 -2.12 -2.02
CA ASN A 122 -17.34 -3.02 -0.95
C ASN A 122 -16.77 -4.42 -1.25
N TYR A 123 -16.20 -5.05 -0.23
CA TYR A 123 -15.67 -6.41 -0.32
C TYR A 123 -16.78 -7.37 0.08
N GLU A 124 -17.24 -8.20 -0.83
CA GLU A 124 -18.40 -9.09 -0.60
C GLU A 124 -17.96 -10.47 -0.13
N SER A 125 -17.12 -11.13 -0.91
CA SER A 125 -16.59 -12.45 -0.57
C SER A 125 -15.31 -12.76 -1.32
N ILE A 126 -14.55 -13.71 -0.78
CA ILE A 126 -13.39 -14.31 -1.45
C ILE A 126 -13.71 -15.78 -1.65
N ASP A 127 -13.47 -16.29 -2.84
CA ASP A 127 -13.62 -17.70 -3.17
C ASP A 127 -12.44 -18.19 -4.05
N GLU A 128 -12.52 -19.41 -4.55
CA GLU A 128 -11.46 -19.99 -5.40
C GLU A 128 -11.27 -19.22 -6.72
N ARG A 129 -12.27 -18.49 -7.16
CA ARG A 129 -12.23 -17.70 -8.40
C ARG A 129 -11.64 -16.32 -8.20
N GLY A 130 -11.59 -15.80 -6.96
CA GLY A 130 -11.04 -14.50 -6.67
C GLY A 130 -11.81 -13.70 -5.63
N LEU A 131 -11.80 -12.37 -5.78
CA LEU A 131 -12.45 -11.40 -4.90
C LEU A 131 -13.72 -10.84 -5.55
N ARG A 132 -14.86 -11.03 -4.89
CA ARG A 132 -16.13 -10.40 -5.31
C ARG A 132 -16.26 -9.03 -4.65
N VAL A 133 -16.55 -8.05 -5.46
CA VAL A 133 -16.71 -6.65 -5.05
C VAL A 133 -18.04 -6.08 -5.58
N SER A 134 -18.50 -5.02 -4.91
CA SER A 134 -19.59 -4.17 -5.40
C SER A 134 -19.24 -2.71 -5.17
N PHE A 135 -20.05 -1.78 -5.70
CA PHE A 135 -19.71 -0.36 -5.63
C PHE A 135 -20.83 0.47 -4.99
N GLY A 136 -20.39 1.52 -4.27
CA GLY A 136 -21.28 2.50 -3.65
C GLY A 136 -22.10 1.95 -2.49
N GLN A 137 -22.96 2.79 -1.92
CA GLN A 137 -23.79 2.41 -0.77
C GLN A 137 -24.86 1.37 -1.12
N ALA A 138 -25.39 1.41 -2.34
CA ALA A 138 -26.40 0.46 -2.81
C ALA A 138 -25.82 -0.91 -3.21
N ARG A 139 -24.51 -1.13 -3.07
CA ARG A 139 -23.82 -2.37 -3.42
C ARG A 139 -24.17 -2.87 -4.83
N THR A 140 -24.19 -1.93 -5.78
CA THR A 140 -24.49 -2.21 -7.19
C THR A 140 -23.27 -2.72 -7.94
N HIS A 141 -23.49 -3.19 -9.17
CA HIS A 141 -22.43 -3.66 -10.07
C HIS A 141 -21.54 -4.74 -9.43
N PRO A 142 -22.09 -5.89 -9.01
CA PRO A 142 -21.27 -6.98 -8.50
C PRO A 142 -20.26 -7.40 -9.57
N THR A 143 -19.01 -7.40 -9.21
CA THR A 143 -17.87 -7.69 -10.10
C THR A 143 -17.00 -8.75 -9.46
N LEU A 144 -16.56 -9.73 -10.23
CA LEU A 144 -15.54 -10.69 -9.82
C LEU A 144 -14.19 -10.18 -10.32
N LEU A 145 -13.29 -9.91 -9.41
CA LEU A 145 -11.87 -9.70 -9.71
C LEU A 145 -11.19 -11.08 -9.62
N GLU A 146 -10.84 -11.63 -10.77
CA GLU A 146 -10.14 -12.91 -10.85
C GLU A 146 -8.70 -12.72 -10.39
N VAL A 147 -8.44 -12.99 -9.12
CA VAL A 147 -7.14 -12.82 -8.49
C VAL A 147 -6.69 -14.10 -7.81
N ASP A 148 -5.38 -14.32 -7.81
CA ASP A 148 -4.75 -15.47 -7.18
C ASP A 148 -4.57 -15.22 -5.68
N ASN A 149 -4.24 -13.97 -5.30
CA ASN A 149 -4.08 -13.56 -3.92
C ASN A 149 -4.76 -12.22 -3.62
N VAL A 150 -5.14 -12.05 -2.36
CA VAL A 150 -5.62 -10.81 -1.77
C VAL A 150 -4.64 -10.39 -0.67
N VAL A 151 -4.00 -9.22 -0.81
CA VAL A 151 -3.04 -8.69 0.17
C VAL A 151 -3.72 -7.62 1.02
N LEU A 152 -3.70 -7.81 2.33
CA LEU A 152 -4.31 -6.88 3.28
C LEU A 152 -3.31 -5.81 3.72
N CYS A 153 -3.59 -4.55 3.35
CA CYS A 153 -2.83 -3.35 3.70
C CYS A 153 -3.67 -2.35 4.54
N ALA A 154 -4.80 -2.81 5.08
CA ALA A 154 -5.71 -2.02 5.90
C ALA A 154 -5.91 -2.68 7.26
N GLY A 155 -6.34 -1.89 8.27
CA GLY A 155 -6.66 -2.41 9.60
C GLY A 155 -5.41 -2.59 10.47
N GLN A 156 -4.59 -1.55 10.60
CA GLN A 156 -3.47 -1.56 11.54
C GLN A 156 -4.00 -1.58 12.98
N GLU A 157 -3.37 -2.41 13.82
CA GLU A 157 -3.65 -2.50 15.27
C GLU A 157 -2.45 -2.02 16.07
N PRO A 158 -2.67 -1.38 17.25
CA PRO A 158 -1.58 -0.98 18.13
C PRO A 158 -0.78 -2.19 18.60
N LEU A 159 0.54 -2.19 18.41
CA LEU A 159 1.44 -3.16 19.01
C LEU A 159 1.90 -2.66 20.38
N CYS A 160 1.33 -3.21 21.45
CA CYS A 160 1.59 -2.78 22.83
C CYS A 160 1.80 -3.96 23.80
N ASP A 161 2.39 -5.06 23.34
CA ASP A 161 2.58 -6.30 24.11
C ASP A 161 3.36 -6.12 25.40
N LEU A 162 4.29 -5.15 25.42
CA LEU A 162 5.08 -4.83 26.62
C LEU A 162 4.31 -4.01 27.67
N TYR A 163 3.16 -3.41 27.32
CA TYR A 163 2.47 -2.49 28.21
C TYR A 163 2.02 -3.15 29.53
N GLN A 164 1.27 -4.23 29.43
CA GLN A 164 0.75 -4.93 30.62
C GLN A 164 1.85 -5.62 31.46
N PRO A 165 2.83 -6.33 30.87
CA PRO A 165 3.94 -6.88 31.62
C PRO A 165 4.73 -5.85 32.43
N LEU A 166 5.01 -4.69 31.84
CA LEU A 166 5.73 -3.62 32.54
C LEU A 166 4.92 -2.99 33.66
N GLN A 167 3.61 -2.76 33.44
CA GLN A 167 2.73 -2.31 34.54
C GLN A 167 2.66 -3.32 35.69
N ASN A 168 2.57 -4.60 35.38
CA ASN A 168 2.55 -5.67 36.40
C ASN A 168 3.88 -5.74 37.17
N ALA A 169 4.98 -5.30 36.56
CA ALA A 169 6.28 -5.15 37.23
C ALA A 169 6.39 -3.88 38.09
N GLY A 170 5.30 -3.10 38.24
CA GLY A 170 5.25 -1.88 39.05
C GLY A 170 5.86 -0.65 38.39
N LEU A 171 6.13 -0.70 37.08
CA LEU A 171 6.68 0.43 36.33
C LEU A 171 5.55 1.39 35.88
N THR A 172 5.82 2.69 35.89
CA THR A 172 4.97 3.68 35.23
C THR A 172 5.21 3.60 33.71
N VAL A 173 4.17 3.25 32.94
CA VAL A 173 4.27 3.02 31.52
C VAL A 173 3.30 3.90 30.77
N HIS A 174 3.80 4.58 29.74
CA HIS A 174 3.01 5.43 28.86
C HIS A 174 3.07 4.90 27.43
N LYS A 175 1.93 4.92 26.75
CA LYS A 175 1.83 4.56 25.31
C LYS A 175 1.81 5.83 24.47
N ILE A 176 2.60 5.86 23.39
CA ILE A 176 2.63 6.96 22.44
C ILE A 176 2.69 6.42 21.00
N GLY A 177 2.35 7.25 20.05
CA GLY A 177 2.44 6.92 18.61
C GLY A 177 1.59 5.71 18.24
N GLY A 178 2.18 4.80 17.48
CA GLY A 178 1.53 3.59 16.98
C GLY A 178 1.15 2.58 18.06
N ALA A 179 1.87 2.57 19.21
CA ALA A 179 1.54 1.72 20.35
C ALA A 179 0.29 2.21 21.11
N ASP A 180 -0.08 3.49 20.98
CA ASP A 180 -1.29 4.05 21.54
C ASP A 180 -2.46 3.90 20.54
N VAL A 181 -2.32 4.46 19.36
CA VAL A 181 -3.32 4.38 18.28
C VAL A 181 -2.64 4.09 16.95
N ALA A 182 -3.02 3.01 16.30
CA ALA A 182 -2.44 2.60 15.01
C ALA A 182 -3.11 3.27 13.79
N ALA A 183 -3.70 4.46 13.95
CA ALA A 183 -4.23 5.28 12.87
C ALA A 183 -3.23 6.36 12.49
N GLU A 184 -3.13 6.69 11.20
CA GLU A 184 -2.25 7.76 10.70
C GLU A 184 -0.84 7.65 11.29
N LEU A 185 -0.18 6.53 11.01
CA LEU A 185 1.16 6.21 11.54
C LEU A 185 2.21 7.12 10.90
N ASP A 186 2.37 8.34 11.42
CA ASP A 186 3.42 9.26 11.04
C ASP A 186 4.32 9.64 12.22
N ALA A 187 5.54 10.03 11.90
CA ALA A 187 6.52 10.46 12.89
C ALA A 187 6.07 11.72 13.64
N ARG A 188 5.32 12.60 12.98
CA ARG A 188 4.88 13.88 13.55
C ARG A 188 4.02 13.69 14.80
N ARG A 189 3.01 12.81 14.73
CA ARG A 189 2.14 12.52 15.88
C ARG A 189 2.92 11.86 17.02
N ALA A 190 3.76 10.89 16.70
CA ALA A 190 4.57 10.19 17.70
C ALA A 190 5.53 11.16 18.44
N ILE A 191 6.20 12.05 17.70
CA ILE A 191 7.09 13.08 18.24
C ILE A 191 6.31 14.07 19.11
N ASP A 192 5.15 14.57 18.66
CA ASP A 192 4.32 15.50 19.44
C ASP A 192 3.85 14.86 20.74
N GLN A 193 3.32 13.64 20.69
CA GLN A 193 2.90 12.90 21.90
C GLN A 193 4.06 12.67 22.87
N GLY A 194 5.22 12.22 22.37
CA GLY A 194 6.41 11.99 23.19
C GLY A 194 6.92 13.27 23.84
N SER A 195 6.98 14.37 23.10
CA SER A 195 7.44 15.67 23.63
C SER A 195 6.50 16.22 24.69
N ARG A 196 5.18 16.12 24.48
CA ARG A 196 4.19 16.56 25.47
C ARG A 196 4.21 15.72 26.74
N LEU A 197 4.36 14.41 26.60
CA LEU A 197 4.47 13.50 27.72
C LEU A 197 5.72 13.81 28.55
N ALA A 198 6.88 13.93 27.91
CA ALA A 198 8.13 14.23 28.58
C ALA A 198 8.11 15.58 29.34
N ALA A 199 7.33 16.55 28.87
CA ALA A 199 7.17 17.84 29.55
C ALA A 199 6.23 17.77 30.78
N GLN A 200 5.55 16.65 31.01
CA GLN A 200 4.61 16.42 32.14
C GLN A 200 5.20 15.48 33.21
N LEU A 201 6.31 14.83 32.92
CA LEU A 201 7.03 13.95 33.83
C LEU A 201 8.06 14.73 34.63
#